data_fb1d6a54475e5b4315c0f7a749945e12
#
_entry.id   fb1d6a54475e5b4315c0f7a749945e12
#
_cell.length_a   1.000
_cell.length_b   1.000
_cell.length_c   1.000
_cell.angle_alpha   90.00
_cell.angle_beta   90.00
_cell.angle_gamma   90.00
#
_symmetry.space_group_name_H-M   'P 1'
#
loop_
_entity.id
_entity.type
_entity.pdbx_description
1 polymer ?
#
loop_
_entity_poly.entity_id
_entity_poly.type
_entity_poly.pdbx_seq_one_letter_code
_entity_poly.pdbx_strand_id
1 'polypeptide(L)'
;MGPPRGFEAGRKGVSVSYQAETPFDNIEGSHEYVALLAESLEEARRDVEAEIVAAEREGADRRKQALLLVSYNLAKLNLHITSSRRILNDLRTLRRLLLAERGLPLAPETEVASGD
;
A
#
# COMPACT_ATOMS: atom_id res chain seq x y z
N MET A 1 25.18 11.38 21.56
CA MET A 1 25.17 11.78 20.72
C MET A 1 25.04 10.91 19.69
N GLY A 2 25.33 10.12 19.30
CA GLY A 2 25.21 9.31 18.22
C GLY A 2 23.90 8.63 18.01
N PRO A 3 23.29 8.21 19.04
CA PRO A 3 22.09 7.38 18.86
C PRO A 3 21.03 7.98 17.98
N PRO A 4 20.66 9.17 18.21
CA PRO A 4 19.62 9.72 17.38
C PRO A 4 20.03 9.73 15.95
N ARG A 5 21.29 9.94 15.72
CA ARG A 5 21.69 9.98 14.39
C ARG A 5 21.61 8.67 13.76
N GLY A 6 21.99 7.65 14.40
CA GLY A 6 21.91 6.35 13.84
C GLY A 6 20.52 6.00 13.49
N PHE A 7 19.62 6.36 14.36
CA PHE A 7 18.24 6.09 14.10
C PHE A 7 17.75 6.82 12.88
N GLU A 8 18.12 8.06 12.75
CA GLU A 8 17.72 8.79 11.62
C GLU A 8 18.29 8.27 10.36
N ALA A 9 19.49 7.79 10.42
CA ALA A 9 20.09 7.25 9.22
C ALA A 9 19.27 6.12 8.68
N GLY A 10 18.72 5.33 9.55
CA GLY A 10 17.89 4.24 9.09
C GLY A 10 16.68 4.71 8.36
N ARG A 11 16.00 5.68 8.94
CA ARG A 11 14.86 6.18 8.28
C ARG A 11 15.20 6.83 6.99
N LYS A 12 16.25 7.60 7.00
CA LYS A 12 16.62 8.22 5.81
C LYS A 12 16.97 7.24 4.76
N GLY A 13 17.53 6.13 5.12
CA GLY A 13 17.88 5.13 4.15
C GLY A 13 16.72 4.76 3.30
N VAL A 14 15.59 4.62 3.92
CA VAL A 14 14.41 4.25 3.18
C VAL A 14 14.03 5.32 2.19
N SER A 15 13.99 6.54 2.63
CA SER A 15 13.58 7.57 1.72
C SER A 15 14.66 7.87 0.70
N VAL A 16 15.90 7.71 1.08
CA VAL A 16 16.94 8.01 0.15
C VAL A 16 16.98 7.05 -1.02
N SER A 17 16.58 5.82 -0.80
CA SER A 17 16.63 4.85 -1.87
C SER A 17 15.75 5.27 -3.03
N TYR A 18 14.83 6.16 -2.82
CA TYR A 18 13.96 6.60 -3.89
C TYR A 18 14.10 8.10 -4.08
N GLN A 19 14.56 8.49 -5.24
CA GLN A 19 14.74 9.90 -5.53
C GLN A 19 13.80 10.30 -6.62
N ALA A 20 12.90 11.17 -6.32
CA ALA A 20 11.91 11.61 -7.29
C ALA A 20 12.50 12.68 -8.19
N GLU A 21 12.43 12.47 -9.48
CA GLU A 21 12.88 13.45 -10.43
C GLU A 21 11.79 14.44 -10.74
N THR A 22 10.54 14.05 -10.55
CA THR A 22 9.42 14.94 -10.71
C THR A 22 8.49 14.68 -9.57
N PRO A 23 7.54 15.58 -9.34
CA PRO A 23 6.57 15.36 -8.27
C PRO A 23 5.79 14.07 -8.44
N PHE A 24 5.69 13.57 -9.67
CA PHE A 24 4.89 12.40 -9.91
C PHE A 24 5.62 11.10 -9.67
N ASP A 25 6.92 11.14 -9.47
CA ASP A 25 7.66 9.91 -9.23
C ASP A 25 7.28 9.30 -7.90
N ASN A 26 6.88 10.11 -6.94
CA ASN A 26 6.47 9.60 -5.65
C ASN A 26 5.18 8.81 -5.74
N ILE A 27 4.40 9.05 -6.77
CA ILE A 27 3.16 8.32 -6.96
C ILE A 27 3.46 6.87 -7.26
N GLU A 28 4.48 6.61 -8.07
CA GLU A 28 4.85 5.24 -8.37
C GLU A 28 5.28 4.51 -7.10
N GLY A 29 6.12 5.14 -6.32
CA GLY A 29 6.58 4.54 -5.08
C GLY A 29 5.44 4.28 -4.13
N SER A 30 4.50 5.22 -4.06
CA SER A 30 3.35 5.04 -3.19
C SER A 30 2.48 3.90 -3.66
N HIS A 31 2.31 3.77 -4.96
CA HIS A 31 1.49 2.70 -5.49
C HIS A 31 2.09 1.34 -5.14
N GLU A 32 3.39 1.21 -5.26
CA GLU A 32 4.06 -0.03 -4.92
C GLU A 32 3.96 -0.32 -3.43
N TYR A 33 4.12 0.72 -2.63
CA TYR A 33 4.05 0.55 -1.19
C TYR A 33 2.66 0.08 -0.75
N VAL A 34 1.64 0.68 -1.34
CA VAL A 34 0.27 0.33 -0.99
C VAL A 34 -0.05 -1.10 -1.41
N ALA A 35 0.51 -1.54 -2.53
CA ALA A 35 0.30 -2.90 -2.97
C ALA A 35 0.91 -3.90 -1.98
N LEU A 36 2.10 -3.60 -1.48
CA LEU A 36 2.74 -4.46 -0.50
C LEU A 36 1.96 -4.44 0.81
N LEU A 37 1.46 -3.27 1.17
CA LEU A 37 0.67 -3.16 2.37
C LEU A 37 -0.59 -4.00 2.27
N ALA A 38 -1.22 -4.02 1.12
CA ALA A 38 -2.41 -4.82 0.91
C ALA A 38 -2.14 -6.30 1.12
N GLU A 39 -0.99 -6.76 0.65
CA GLU A 39 -0.63 -8.16 0.84
C GLU A 39 -0.43 -8.47 2.31
N SER A 40 0.23 -7.56 3.00
CA SER A 40 0.50 -7.73 4.40
C SER A 40 -0.79 -7.80 5.20
N LEU A 41 -1.75 -6.97 4.84
CA LEU A 41 -3.02 -6.97 5.52
C LEU A 41 -3.81 -8.24 5.27
N GLU A 42 -3.68 -8.78 4.09
CA GLU A 42 -4.37 -10.01 3.78
C GLU A 42 -3.82 -11.15 4.62
N GLU A 43 -2.52 -11.17 4.82
CA GLU A 43 -1.91 -12.16 5.67
C GLU A 43 -2.39 -12.02 7.10
N ALA A 44 -2.42 -10.77 7.58
CA ALA A 44 -2.88 -10.52 8.93
C ALA A 44 -4.33 -10.97 9.10
N ARG A 45 -5.13 -10.76 8.09
CA ARG A 45 -6.52 -11.15 8.17
C ARG A 45 -6.66 -12.67 8.31
N ARG A 46 -5.86 -13.40 7.55
CA ARG A 46 -5.92 -14.84 7.65
C ARG A 46 -5.46 -15.33 9.03
N ASP A 47 -4.43 -14.66 9.56
CA ASP A 47 -3.94 -15.04 10.88
C ASP A 47 -5.00 -14.78 11.94
N VAL A 48 -5.70 -13.66 11.83
CA VAL A 48 -6.73 -13.34 12.78
C VAL A 48 -7.87 -14.33 12.71
N GLU A 49 -8.23 -14.75 11.51
CA GLU A 49 -9.30 -15.71 11.37
C GLU A 49 -8.95 -17.04 12.02
N ALA A 50 -7.69 -17.45 11.88
CA ALA A 50 -7.26 -18.67 12.53
C ALA A 50 -7.30 -18.54 14.05
N GLU A 51 -6.97 -17.35 14.55
CA GLU A 51 -7.01 -17.12 15.98
C GLU A 51 -8.44 -17.12 16.50
N ILE A 52 -9.37 -16.63 15.70
CA ILE A 52 -10.76 -16.63 16.09
C ILE A 52 -11.26 -18.07 16.25
N VAL A 53 -10.90 -18.91 15.30
CA VAL A 53 -11.29 -20.31 15.38
C VAL A 53 -10.70 -20.95 16.64
N ALA A 54 -9.45 -20.66 16.92
CA ALA A 54 -8.80 -21.21 18.09
C ALA A 54 -9.47 -20.75 19.38
N ALA A 55 -9.80 -19.45 19.43
CA ALA A 55 -10.45 -18.91 20.62
C ALA A 55 -11.83 -19.54 20.81
N GLU A 56 -12.53 -19.77 19.73
CA GLU A 56 -13.83 -20.39 19.79
C GLU A 56 -13.72 -21.82 20.32
N ARG A 57 -12.74 -22.54 19.82
CA ARG A 57 -12.52 -23.89 20.23
C ARG A 57 -12.17 -24.01 21.70
N GLU A 58 -11.46 -23.01 22.22
CA GLU A 58 -11.06 -23.01 23.62
C GLU A 58 -12.11 -22.40 24.54
N GLY A 59 -13.14 -21.86 23.97
CA GLY A 59 -14.14 -21.21 24.78
C GLY A 59 -13.69 -19.88 25.35
N ALA A 60 -12.69 -19.26 24.71
CA ALA A 60 -12.17 -18.00 25.20
C ALA A 60 -12.99 -16.85 24.62
N ASP A 61 -14.16 -16.63 25.23
CA ASP A 61 -15.11 -15.67 24.68
C ASP A 61 -14.61 -14.25 24.58
N ARG A 62 -13.92 -13.78 25.60
CA ARG A 62 -13.44 -12.42 25.56
C ARG A 62 -12.40 -12.24 24.48
N ARG A 63 -11.53 -13.21 24.35
CA ARG A 63 -10.51 -13.13 23.33
C ARG A 63 -11.16 -13.16 21.95
N LYS A 64 -12.17 -14.02 21.79
CA LYS A 64 -12.86 -14.09 20.52
C LYS A 64 -13.51 -12.76 20.18
N GLN A 65 -14.14 -12.12 21.16
CA GLN A 65 -14.76 -10.82 20.90
C GLN A 65 -13.74 -9.79 20.45
N ALA A 66 -12.60 -9.76 21.10
CA ALA A 66 -11.57 -8.81 20.72
C ALA A 66 -11.07 -9.10 19.32
N LEU A 67 -10.89 -10.37 18.98
CA LEU A 67 -10.41 -10.73 17.65
C LEU A 67 -11.42 -10.38 16.58
N LEU A 68 -12.70 -10.48 16.89
CA LEU A 68 -13.71 -10.09 15.93
C LEU A 68 -13.65 -8.61 15.63
N LEU A 69 -13.34 -7.81 16.65
CA LEU A 69 -13.17 -6.38 16.42
C LEU A 69 -11.94 -6.09 15.56
N VAL A 70 -10.88 -6.84 15.79
CA VAL A 70 -9.70 -6.70 14.96
C VAL A 70 -10.04 -7.05 13.52
N SER A 71 -10.78 -8.14 13.35
CA SER A 71 -11.16 -8.56 12.01
C SER A 71 -11.97 -7.49 11.29
N TYR A 72 -12.90 -6.89 12.03
CA TYR A 72 -13.74 -5.85 11.48
C TYR A 72 -12.90 -4.64 11.03
N ASN A 73 -11.96 -4.25 11.87
CA ASN A 73 -11.13 -3.12 11.54
C ASN A 73 -10.18 -3.42 10.38
N LEU A 74 -9.70 -4.64 10.30
CA LEU A 74 -8.88 -5.01 9.16
C LEU A 74 -9.67 -4.94 7.86
N ALA A 75 -10.92 -5.35 7.92
CA ALA A 75 -11.76 -5.27 6.73
C ALA A 75 -11.97 -3.83 6.30
N LYS A 76 -12.20 -2.95 7.27
CA LYS A 76 -12.35 -1.53 6.95
C LYS A 76 -11.10 -0.97 6.35
N LEU A 77 -9.97 -1.31 6.94
CA LEU A 77 -8.71 -0.81 6.43
C LEU A 77 -8.47 -1.33 5.02
N ASN A 78 -8.84 -2.57 4.76
CA ASN A 78 -8.66 -3.14 3.45
C ASN A 78 -9.48 -2.38 2.40
N LEU A 79 -10.67 -1.94 2.78
CA LEU A 79 -11.47 -1.15 1.86
C LEU A 79 -10.79 0.16 1.52
N HIS A 80 -10.21 0.81 2.52
CA HIS A 80 -9.51 2.06 2.27
C HIS A 80 -8.27 1.84 1.43
N ILE A 81 -7.57 0.74 1.66
CA ILE A 81 -6.39 0.43 0.88
C ILE A 81 -6.79 0.19 -0.57
N THR A 82 -7.87 -0.52 -0.79
CA THR A 82 -8.34 -0.78 -2.15
C THR A 82 -8.68 0.52 -2.86
N SER A 83 -9.37 1.41 -2.16
CA SER A 83 -9.71 2.70 -2.75
C SER A 83 -8.45 3.50 -3.05
N SER A 84 -7.50 3.45 -2.13
CA SER A 84 -6.24 4.17 -2.34
C SER A 84 -5.51 3.66 -3.57
N ARG A 85 -5.52 2.35 -3.76
CA ARG A 85 -4.84 1.80 -4.92
C ARG A 85 -5.49 2.27 -6.22
N ARG A 86 -6.80 2.35 -6.21
CA ARG A 86 -7.50 2.85 -7.40
C ARG A 86 -7.12 4.28 -7.69
N ILE A 87 -7.11 5.11 -6.65
CA ILE A 87 -6.76 6.50 -6.84
C ILE A 87 -5.33 6.65 -7.30
N LEU A 88 -4.43 5.88 -6.72
CA LEU A 88 -3.04 5.94 -7.14
C LEU A 88 -2.87 5.49 -8.58
N ASN A 89 -3.65 4.50 -8.97
CA ASN A 89 -3.59 4.05 -10.35
C ASN A 89 -4.09 5.13 -11.30
N ASP A 90 -5.12 5.84 -10.90
CA ASP A 90 -5.61 6.95 -11.71
C ASP A 90 -4.56 8.04 -11.82
N LEU A 91 -3.85 8.30 -10.73
CA LEU A 91 -2.80 9.30 -10.78
C LEU A 91 -1.67 8.89 -11.70
N ARG A 92 -1.37 7.60 -11.74
CA ARG A 92 -0.35 7.13 -12.66
C ARG A 92 -0.76 7.35 -14.10
N THR A 93 -2.02 7.13 -14.38
CA THR A 93 -2.54 7.36 -15.72
C THR A 93 -2.45 8.84 -16.08
N LEU A 94 -2.82 9.70 -15.15
CA LEU A 94 -2.73 11.12 -15.39
C LEU A 94 -1.30 11.57 -15.58
N ARG A 95 -0.38 10.94 -14.88
CA ARG A 95 1.02 11.27 -15.05
C ARG A 95 1.44 11.00 -16.48
N ARG A 96 1.01 9.87 -17.02
CA ARG A 96 1.37 9.56 -18.41
C ARG A 96 0.80 10.58 -19.36
N LEU A 97 -0.44 11.00 -19.13
CA LEU A 97 -1.03 11.99 -19.99
C LEU A 97 -0.28 13.30 -19.95
N LEU A 98 0.15 13.68 -18.75
CA LEU A 98 0.89 14.91 -18.62
C LEU A 98 2.25 14.84 -19.30
N LEU A 99 2.88 13.69 -19.23
CA LEU A 99 4.16 13.52 -19.91
C LEU A 99 3.98 13.59 -21.42
N ALA A 100 2.89 13.05 -21.91
CA ALA A 100 2.62 13.11 -23.33
C ALA A 100 2.40 14.55 -23.76
N GLU A 101 1.72 15.33 -22.93
CA GLU A 101 1.50 16.73 -23.23
C GLU A 101 2.80 17.49 -23.35
N ARG A 102 3.80 17.08 -22.59
CA ARG A 102 5.07 17.75 -22.65
C ARG A 102 5.96 17.23 -23.76
N GLY A 103 5.46 16.30 -24.53
CA GLY A 103 6.26 15.78 -25.63
C GLY A 103 7.27 14.76 -25.22
N LEU A 104 7.14 14.20 -24.02
CA LEU A 104 8.06 13.19 -23.57
C LEU A 104 7.63 11.82 -24.08
N PRO A 105 8.60 10.95 -24.34
CA PRO A 105 8.24 9.64 -24.86
C PRO A 105 7.51 8.81 -23.80
N LEU A 106 6.59 8.02 -24.27
CA LEU A 106 5.84 7.14 -23.40
C LEU A 106 6.08 5.72 -23.85
N ALA A 107 5.82 4.81 -22.95
CA ALA A 107 5.96 3.41 -23.27
C ALA A 107 4.96 3.03 -24.35
N PRO A 108 5.34 2.17 -25.25
CA PRO A 108 4.45 1.81 -26.35
C PRO A 108 3.13 1.22 -25.90
N GLU A 109 3.12 0.51 -24.83
CA GLU A 109 1.87 -0.08 -24.42
C GLU A 109 0.85 0.98 -24.10
N THR A 110 1.29 2.17 -23.79
CA THR A 110 0.36 3.23 -23.52
C THR A 110 -0.48 3.51 -24.72
N GLU A 111 0.13 3.48 -25.84
CA GLU A 111 -0.61 3.76 -27.01
C GLU A 111 -1.56 2.68 -27.33
N VAL A 112 -1.16 1.48 -27.11
CA VAL A 112 -2.06 0.40 -27.38
C VAL A 112 -3.29 0.53 -26.57
N ALA A 113 -3.09 0.80 -25.32
CA ALA A 113 -4.24 0.91 -24.46
C ALA A 113 -5.15 1.97 -24.94
N SER A 114 -4.59 3.03 -25.35
CA SER A 114 -5.47 4.09 -25.72
C SER A 114 -6.17 3.77 -26.99
N GLY A 115 -5.57 2.93 -27.72
CA GLY A 115 -6.23 2.66 -28.93
C GLY A 115 -7.62 2.27 -28.73
N ASP A 116 -7.83 1.92 -27.71
CA ASP A 116 -9.09 1.66 -27.47
C ASP A 116 -9.94 2.24 -27.66
#